data_83fd075222241277d733655e3b43f092
#
_entry.id   83fd075222241277d733655e3b43f092
#
_cell.length_a   1.000
_cell.length_b   1.000
_cell.length_c   1.000
_cell.angle_alpha   90.00
_cell.angle_beta   90.00
_cell.angle_gamma   90.00
#
_symmetry.space_group_name_H-M   'P 1'
#
loop_
_entity.id
_entity.type
_entity.pdbx_description
1 polymer ?
#
loop_
_entity_poly.entity_id
_entity_poly.type
_entity_poly.pdbx_seq_one_letter_code
_entity_poly.pdbx_strand_id
1 'polypeptide(L)'
;MKKLILCSLILLSGCSLFMASYDTTEYSLVNKIRTQAIVGDCTKPVVKELYTTSLEFKNFAEYIPQNKATIDLSDKLYGMVEELYKRENPSPVYCKAKLNTIAKSAEEIQRVVGSKPR
;
A
#
# COMPACT_ATOMS: atom_id res chain seq x y z
N MET A 1 38.78 7.91 -17.83
CA MET A 1 37.47 7.78 -18.51
C MET A 1 36.81 6.43 -18.29
N LYS A 2 37.50 5.30 -18.48
CA LYS A 2 36.91 3.96 -18.25
C LYS A 2 36.41 3.73 -16.83
N LYS A 3 37.06 4.27 -15.81
CA LYS A 3 36.65 4.15 -14.40
C LYS A 3 35.36 4.91 -14.08
N LEU A 4 35.11 6.05 -14.73
CA LEU A 4 33.90 6.85 -14.56
C LEU A 4 32.67 6.18 -15.18
N ILE A 5 32.86 5.53 -16.34
CA ILE A 5 31.80 4.78 -17.02
C ILE A 5 31.39 3.55 -16.19
N LEU A 6 32.37 2.86 -15.59
CA LEU A 6 32.12 1.71 -14.73
C LEU A 6 31.34 2.07 -13.47
N CYS A 7 31.70 3.20 -12.83
CA CYS A 7 30.99 3.72 -11.67
C CYS A 7 29.54 4.11 -12.01
N SER A 8 29.30 4.69 -13.18
CA SER A 8 27.97 5.06 -13.65
C SER A 8 27.10 3.84 -13.88
N LEU A 9 27.65 2.78 -14.45
CA LEU A 9 26.94 1.50 -14.65
C LEU A 9 26.61 0.80 -13.32
N ILE A 10 27.52 0.85 -12.36
CA ILE A 10 27.31 0.29 -11.02
C ILE A 10 26.20 1.06 -10.28
N LEU A 11 26.14 2.38 -10.42
CA LEU A 11 25.08 3.19 -9.80
C LEU A 11 23.70 2.88 -10.38
N LEU A 12 23.59 2.70 -11.70
CA LEU A 12 22.33 2.33 -12.37
C LEU A 12 21.88 0.91 -11.97
N SER A 13 22.81 -0.03 -11.91
CA SER A 13 22.55 -1.39 -11.41
C SER A 13 22.20 -1.40 -9.94
N GLY A 14 22.84 -0.52 -9.15
CA GLY A 14 22.56 -0.35 -7.72
C GLY A 14 21.13 0.08 -7.43
N CYS A 15 20.57 1.00 -8.22
CA CYS A 15 19.17 1.42 -8.06
C CYS A 15 18.19 0.28 -8.30
N SER A 16 18.42 -0.56 -9.31
CA SER A 16 17.61 -1.74 -9.59
C SER A 16 17.71 -2.80 -8.48
N LEU A 17 18.87 -2.93 -7.84
CA LEU A 17 19.11 -3.89 -6.76
C LEU A 17 18.45 -3.48 -5.44
N PHE A 18 18.23 -2.18 -5.21
CA PHE A 18 17.68 -1.65 -3.97
C PHE A 18 16.16 -1.44 -4.00
N MET A 19 15.52 -1.71 -5.14
CA MET A 19 14.07 -1.60 -5.29
C MET A 19 13.45 -2.99 -5.45
N ALA A 20 12.34 -3.23 -4.75
CA ALA A 20 11.57 -4.43 -4.93
C ALA A 20 11.03 -4.51 -6.37
N SER A 21 10.97 -5.72 -6.92
CA SER A 21 10.36 -5.97 -8.21
C SER A 21 8.83 -5.89 -8.13
N TYR A 22 8.19 -5.62 -9.25
CA TYR A 22 6.74 -5.62 -9.35
C TYR A 22 6.19 -7.00 -8.96
N ASP A 23 5.16 -6.99 -8.13
CA ASP A 23 4.47 -8.20 -7.69
C ASP A 23 2.97 -8.04 -7.94
N THR A 24 2.40 -8.97 -8.69
CA THR A 24 0.99 -8.95 -9.07
C THR A 24 0.06 -9.08 -7.86
N THR A 25 0.44 -9.89 -6.88
CA THR A 25 -0.37 -10.08 -5.66
C THR A 25 -0.40 -8.82 -4.82
N GLU A 26 0.74 -8.17 -4.64
CA GLU A 26 0.84 -6.91 -3.93
C GLU A 26 -0.04 -5.83 -4.58
N TYR A 27 0.05 -5.71 -5.90
CA TYR A 27 -0.76 -4.78 -6.68
C TYR A 27 -2.26 -5.08 -6.53
N SER A 28 -2.62 -6.35 -6.63
CA SER A 28 -4.01 -6.81 -6.51
C SER A 28 -4.60 -6.51 -5.13
N LEU A 29 -3.81 -6.71 -4.06
CA LEU A 29 -4.25 -6.44 -2.69
C LEU A 29 -4.52 -4.95 -2.47
N VAL A 30 -3.63 -4.08 -2.91
CA VAL A 30 -3.83 -2.64 -2.75
C VAL A 30 -4.99 -2.14 -3.61
N ASN A 31 -5.19 -2.70 -4.79
CA ASN A 31 -6.36 -2.40 -5.63
C ASN A 31 -7.66 -2.82 -4.95
N LYS A 32 -7.65 -3.97 -4.29
CA LYS A 32 -8.81 -4.45 -3.52
C LYS A 32 -9.14 -3.51 -2.36
N ILE A 33 -8.15 -3.03 -1.62
CA ILE A 33 -8.33 -2.04 -0.56
C ILE A 33 -8.96 -0.78 -1.12
N ARG A 34 -8.43 -0.26 -2.21
CA ARG A 34 -8.95 0.93 -2.87
C ARG A 34 -10.42 0.75 -3.25
N THR A 35 -10.74 -0.36 -3.90
CA THR A 35 -12.10 -0.68 -4.32
C THR A 35 -13.04 -0.79 -3.14
N GLN A 36 -12.64 -1.51 -2.09
CA GLN A 36 -13.45 -1.66 -0.87
C GLN A 36 -13.71 -0.30 -0.20
N ALA A 37 -12.73 0.59 -0.19
CA ALA A 37 -12.89 1.91 0.39
C ALA A 37 -13.81 2.82 -0.45
N ILE A 38 -13.78 2.69 -1.77
CA ILE A 38 -14.64 3.48 -2.67
C ILE A 38 -16.10 3.04 -2.58
N VAL A 39 -16.36 1.74 -2.63
CA VAL A 39 -17.73 1.19 -2.68
C VAL A 39 -18.27 0.84 -1.31
N GLY A 40 -17.43 0.85 -0.28
CA GLY A 40 -17.79 0.42 1.06
C GLY A 40 -18.75 1.38 1.74
N ASP A 41 -19.61 0.82 2.56
CA ASP A 41 -20.41 1.57 3.52
C ASP A 41 -19.76 1.46 4.91
N CYS A 42 -20.39 2.09 5.89
CA CYS A 42 -19.85 2.15 7.26
C CYS A 42 -20.40 1.06 8.16
N THR A 43 -20.89 -0.04 7.61
CA THR A 43 -21.31 -1.19 8.39
C THR A 43 -20.11 -1.94 8.94
N LYS A 44 -20.27 -2.56 10.11
CA LYS A 44 -19.19 -3.31 10.77
C LYS A 44 -18.60 -4.42 9.89
N PRO A 45 -19.40 -5.24 9.17
CA PRO A 45 -18.83 -6.29 8.31
C PRO A 45 -17.95 -5.74 7.19
N VAL A 46 -18.34 -4.62 6.58
CA VAL A 46 -17.58 -4.00 5.48
C VAL A 46 -16.27 -3.42 5.99
N VAL A 47 -16.30 -2.71 7.11
CA VAL A 47 -15.08 -2.14 7.74
C VAL A 47 -14.14 -3.26 8.19
N LYS A 48 -14.68 -4.36 8.73
CA LYS A 48 -13.89 -5.53 9.13
C LYS A 48 -13.19 -6.18 7.93
N GLU A 49 -13.89 -6.30 6.81
CA GLU A 49 -13.30 -6.84 5.58
C GLU A 49 -12.15 -5.95 5.09
N LEU A 50 -12.36 -4.64 5.09
CA LEU A 50 -11.32 -3.67 4.74
C LEU A 50 -10.11 -3.81 5.67
N TYR A 51 -10.35 -3.94 6.97
CA TYR A 51 -9.30 -4.16 7.96
C TYR A 51 -8.50 -5.44 7.67
N THR A 52 -9.19 -6.54 7.40
CA THR A 52 -8.57 -7.83 7.09
C THR A 52 -7.71 -7.74 5.82
N THR A 53 -8.22 -7.12 4.76
CA THR A 53 -7.48 -6.94 3.51
C THR A 53 -6.24 -6.05 3.72
N SER A 54 -6.37 -5.00 4.53
CA SER A 54 -5.24 -4.11 4.84
C SER A 54 -4.15 -4.84 5.61
N LEU A 55 -4.53 -5.74 6.52
CA LEU A 55 -3.58 -6.57 7.27
C LEU A 55 -2.88 -7.57 6.34
N GLU A 56 -3.62 -8.20 5.42
CA GLU A 56 -3.04 -9.08 4.41
C GLU A 56 -2.00 -8.34 3.56
N PHE A 57 -2.34 -7.15 3.11
CA PHE A 57 -1.44 -6.34 2.31
C PHE A 57 -0.17 -5.97 3.09
N LYS A 58 -0.33 -5.52 4.32
CA LYS A 58 0.78 -5.18 5.21
C LYS A 58 1.72 -6.38 5.40
N ASN A 59 1.16 -7.53 5.73
CA ASN A 59 1.94 -8.75 5.95
C ASN A 59 2.62 -9.22 4.66
N PHE A 60 1.94 -9.16 3.54
CA PHE A 60 2.50 -9.55 2.24
C PHE A 60 3.67 -8.65 1.85
N ALA A 61 3.52 -7.33 2.02
CA ALA A 61 4.57 -6.37 1.69
C ALA A 61 5.86 -6.63 2.48
N GLU A 62 5.74 -7.05 3.73
CA GLU A 62 6.87 -7.37 4.61
C GLU A 62 7.71 -8.55 4.11
N TYR A 63 7.11 -9.48 3.38
CA TYR A 63 7.82 -10.66 2.85
C TYR A 63 8.59 -10.36 1.56
N ILE A 64 8.31 -9.26 0.89
CA ILE A 64 9.00 -8.92 -0.36
C ILE A 64 10.35 -8.29 -0.01
N PRO A 65 11.48 -8.83 -0.53
CA PRO A 65 12.79 -8.25 -0.29
C PRO A 65 12.89 -6.82 -0.82
N GLN A 66 13.62 -5.96 -0.10
CA GLN A 66 13.91 -4.58 -0.54
C GLN A 66 12.67 -3.71 -0.76
N ASN A 67 11.64 -3.95 0.03
CA ASN A 67 10.32 -3.35 -0.14
C ASN A 67 10.02 -2.23 0.86
N LYS A 68 11.04 -1.61 1.43
CA LYS A 68 10.90 -0.65 2.54
C LYS A 68 9.89 0.46 2.27
N ALA A 69 9.92 1.06 1.08
CA ALA A 69 9.00 2.14 0.74
C ALA A 69 7.53 1.70 0.81
N THR A 70 7.23 0.53 0.25
CA THR A 70 5.87 -0.03 0.29
C THR A 70 5.48 -0.47 1.71
N ILE A 71 6.41 -1.04 2.46
CA ILE A 71 6.17 -1.41 3.87
C ILE A 71 5.76 -0.19 4.68
N ASP A 72 6.50 0.92 4.56
CA ASP A 72 6.19 2.15 5.28
C ASP A 72 4.81 2.69 4.91
N LEU A 73 4.46 2.67 3.63
CA LEU A 73 3.15 3.10 3.13
C LEU A 73 2.04 2.15 3.59
N SER A 74 2.29 0.84 3.57
CA SER A 74 1.31 -0.15 4.03
C SER A 74 1.02 -0.03 5.51
N ASP A 75 2.04 0.28 6.32
CA ASP A 75 1.89 0.51 7.76
C ASP A 75 0.99 1.73 8.03
N LYS A 76 1.19 2.81 7.29
CA LYS A 76 0.35 4.03 7.40
C LYS A 76 -1.08 3.75 6.99
N LEU A 77 -1.28 3.04 5.88
CA LEU A 77 -2.61 2.67 5.40
C LEU A 77 -3.32 1.77 6.41
N TYR A 78 -2.63 0.76 6.91
CA TYR A 78 -3.15 -0.13 7.94
C TYR A 78 -3.57 0.66 9.19
N GLY A 79 -2.75 1.61 9.63
CA GLY A 79 -3.05 2.47 10.78
C GLY A 79 -4.35 3.25 10.61
N MET A 80 -4.59 3.81 9.42
CA MET A 80 -5.84 4.53 9.13
C MET A 80 -7.06 3.60 9.16
N VAL A 81 -6.93 2.41 8.60
CA VAL A 81 -8.01 1.41 8.57
C VAL A 81 -8.29 0.87 9.98
N GLU A 82 -7.24 0.59 10.75
CA GLU A 82 -7.34 0.13 12.14
C GLU A 82 -8.06 1.18 12.99
N GLU A 83 -7.75 2.43 12.83
CA GLU A 83 -8.38 3.54 13.55
C GLU A 83 -9.89 3.58 13.28
N LEU A 84 -10.30 3.40 12.03
CA LEU A 84 -11.72 3.31 11.67
C LEU A 84 -12.38 2.04 12.25
N TYR A 85 -11.70 0.90 12.15
CA TYR A 85 -12.21 -0.39 12.61
C TYR A 85 -12.44 -0.41 14.14
N LYS A 86 -11.51 0.17 14.89
CA LYS A 86 -11.57 0.19 16.36
C LYS A 86 -12.50 1.26 16.93
N ARG A 87 -12.91 2.21 16.11
CA ARG A 87 -13.79 3.28 16.59
C ARG A 87 -15.19 2.77 16.83
N GLU A 88 -15.69 2.97 18.03
CA GLU A 88 -17.06 2.61 18.39
C GLU A 88 -18.04 3.66 17.83
N ASN A 89 -19.06 3.20 17.13
CA ASN A 89 -20.15 4.03 16.60
C ASN A 89 -19.66 5.30 15.87
N PRO A 90 -18.82 5.16 14.82
CA PRO A 90 -18.37 6.35 14.08
C PRO A 90 -19.59 7.04 13.42
N SER A 91 -19.56 8.37 13.41
CA SER A 91 -20.59 9.11 12.68
C SER A 91 -20.49 8.79 11.18
N PRO A 92 -21.59 8.86 10.43
CA PRO A 92 -21.55 8.65 8.97
C PRO A 92 -20.60 9.60 8.26
N VAL A 93 -20.53 10.87 8.70
CA VAL A 93 -19.63 11.86 8.12
C VAL A 93 -18.17 11.50 8.37
N TYR A 94 -17.82 11.12 9.59
CA TYR A 94 -16.45 10.69 9.93
C TYR A 94 -16.06 9.45 9.13
N CYS A 95 -16.92 8.44 9.09
CA CYS A 95 -16.65 7.20 8.40
C CYS A 95 -16.44 7.41 6.90
N LYS A 96 -17.30 8.18 6.24
CA LYS A 96 -17.15 8.51 4.81
C LYS A 96 -15.88 9.28 4.52
N ALA A 97 -15.55 10.25 5.37
CA ALA A 97 -14.30 11.02 5.22
C ALA A 97 -13.09 10.10 5.35
N LYS A 98 -13.12 9.17 6.31
CA LYS A 98 -12.05 8.20 6.53
C LYS A 98 -11.90 7.24 5.35
N LEU A 99 -13.01 6.69 4.86
CA LEU A 99 -13.00 5.82 3.68
C LEU A 99 -12.43 6.54 2.44
N ASN A 100 -12.80 7.79 2.25
CA ASN A 100 -12.27 8.60 1.15
C ASN A 100 -10.75 8.81 1.27
N THR A 101 -10.26 9.09 2.47
CA THR A 101 -8.82 9.22 2.74
C THR A 101 -8.09 7.90 2.49
N ILE A 102 -8.66 6.78 2.94
CA ILE A 102 -8.11 5.44 2.72
C ILE A 102 -8.04 5.14 1.22
N ALA A 103 -9.09 5.44 0.46
CA ALA A 103 -9.13 5.23 -0.98
C ALA A 103 -8.03 6.02 -1.70
N LYS A 104 -7.83 7.28 -1.34
CA LYS A 104 -6.78 8.13 -1.92
C LYS A 104 -5.38 7.62 -1.58
N SER A 105 -5.16 7.20 -0.34
CA SER A 105 -3.88 6.63 0.08
C SER A 105 -3.60 5.32 -0.66
N ALA A 106 -4.60 4.46 -0.80
CA ALA A 106 -4.48 3.21 -1.56
C ALA A 106 -4.16 3.48 -3.03
N GLU A 107 -4.76 4.52 -3.64
CA GLU A 107 -4.44 4.93 -5.00
C GLU A 107 -2.97 5.31 -5.16
N GLU A 108 -2.44 6.10 -4.24
CA GLU A 108 -1.03 6.50 -4.26
C GLU A 108 -0.10 5.31 -4.11
N ILE A 109 -0.42 4.39 -3.20
CA ILE A 109 0.34 3.16 -3.00
C ILE A 109 0.27 2.29 -4.25
N GLN A 110 -0.89 2.20 -4.87
CA GLN A 110 -1.09 1.45 -6.11
C GLN A 110 -0.18 1.97 -7.23
N ARG A 111 -0.01 3.28 -7.33
CA ARG A 111 0.93 3.89 -8.29
C ARG A 111 2.37 3.50 -7.99
N VAL A 112 2.77 3.54 -6.72
CA VAL A 112 4.12 3.15 -6.30
C VAL A 112 4.38 1.68 -6.64
N VAL A 113 3.46 0.79 -6.26
CA VAL A 113 3.56 -0.65 -6.52
C VAL A 113 3.56 -0.93 -8.03
N GLY A 114 2.69 -0.27 -8.79
CA GLY A 114 2.58 -0.45 -10.23
C GLY A 114 3.79 0.05 -11.01
N SER A 115 4.57 0.97 -10.45
CA SER A 115 5.75 1.53 -11.09
C SER A 115 7.05 0.80 -10.76
N LYS A 116 6.99 -0.26 -9.96
CA LYS A 116 8.17 -1.06 -9.63
C LYS A 116 8.75 -1.73 -10.88
N PRO A 117 10.08 -1.95 -10.92
CA PRO A 117 10.73 -2.62 -12.05
C PRO A 117 10.20 -4.05 -12.24
N ARG A 118 10.04 -4.44 -13.48
CA ARG A 118 9.67 -5.80 -13.89
C ARG A 118 10.90 -6.56 -14.35
#